data_9dd0f036bddae98b973a8b4d6bb0d56d
#
_entry.id   9dd0f036bddae98b973a8b4d6bb0d56d
#
_cell.length_a   1.000
_cell.length_b   1.000
_cell.length_c   1.000
_cell.angle_alpha   90.00
_cell.angle_beta   90.00
_cell.angle_gamma   90.00
#
_symmetry.space_group_name_H-M   'P 1'
#
loop_
_entity.id
_entity.type
_entity.pdbx_description
1 polymer ?
#
loop_
_entity_poly.entity_id
_entity_poly.type
_entity_poly.pdbx_seq_one_letter_code
_entity_poly.pdbx_strand_id
1 'polypeptide(L)'
;MILLIIVGIVIFAVGYAAKRANSPINPYSGIIKTVGIVIAIVGALSASIVQINPGEIGVQKLFGKVNNTILVSGLNVINPLVDVVNFDIRTQNYTMSGVQDEGDKSGDDAIRVLSADGLEVIIDLTVLYKIVPTEAPRILQEIGTDYRNTIVRPICRTKIRDNAVYYDAVALYSTKRDEFQARIFKTIESDFKSRGLLLEQLLVRNITLPASVKTTIESKINAEQDAQKMTFVLQKEKQEAERKRVEAQGIADYQKILSTGLSDKQLQYEMIKAIATSPNAKLIIMNGGKNSTPVILDAK
;
A
#
# COMPACT_ATOMS: atom_id res chain seq x y z
N MET A 1 31.26 -0.28 31.31
CA MET A 1 31.99 1.00 31.50
C MET A 1 32.01 1.44 32.98
N ILE A 2 30.88 1.55 33.68
CA ILE A 2 30.80 1.89 35.11
C ILE A 2 31.66 0.96 35.98
N LEU A 3 31.80 -0.31 35.64
CA LEU A 3 32.62 -1.29 36.36
C LEU A 3 34.12 -0.90 36.42
N LEU A 4 34.66 -0.28 35.37
CA LEU A 4 36.05 0.24 35.36
C LEU A 4 36.23 1.39 36.36
N ILE A 5 35.24 2.28 36.49
CA ILE A 5 35.28 3.36 37.48
C ILE A 5 35.29 2.78 38.88
N ILE A 6 34.42 1.80 39.16
CA ILE A 6 34.38 1.13 40.48
C ILE A 6 35.69 0.44 40.79
N VAL A 7 36.26 -0.30 39.84
CA VAL A 7 37.59 -0.96 40.02
C VAL A 7 38.69 0.07 40.32
N GLY A 8 38.70 1.19 39.58
CA GLY A 8 39.64 2.27 39.84
C GLY A 8 39.53 2.87 41.25
N ILE A 9 38.28 3.07 41.70
CA ILE A 9 37.99 3.56 43.08
C ILE A 9 38.44 2.54 44.14
N VAL A 10 38.15 1.24 43.91
CA VAL A 10 38.54 0.17 44.82
C VAL A 10 40.10 0.09 44.95
N ILE A 11 40.80 0.12 43.81
CA ILE A 11 42.28 0.11 43.80
C ILE A 11 42.83 1.34 44.54
N PHE A 12 42.24 2.51 44.31
CA PHE A 12 42.63 3.72 45.06
C PHE A 12 42.41 3.58 46.57
N ALA A 13 41.24 3.03 46.96
CA ALA A 13 40.91 2.81 48.37
C ALA A 13 41.88 1.81 49.05
N VAL A 14 42.24 0.73 48.32
CA VAL A 14 43.25 -0.24 48.80
C VAL A 14 44.57 0.45 48.98
N GLY A 15 45.09 1.24 48.06
CA GLY A 15 46.32 2.01 48.18
C GLY A 15 46.31 3.05 49.32
N TYR A 16 45.10 3.62 49.59
CA TYR A 16 44.89 4.52 50.73
C TYR A 16 44.95 3.78 52.07
N ALA A 17 44.27 2.64 52.17
CA ALA A 17 44.25 1.80 53.38
C ALA A 17 45.64 1.20 53.68
N ALA A 18 46.42 0.75 52.69
CA ALA A 18 47.74 0.22 52.80
C ALA A 18 48.72 1.22 53.40
N LYS A 19 48.58 2.51 53.05
CA LYS A 19 49.40 3.58 53.68
C LYS A 19 49.09 3.78 55.16
N ARG A 20 47.83 3.63 55.57
CA ARG A 20 47.36 3.86 56.93
C ARG A 20 47.63 2.67 57.86
N ALA A 21 47.61 1.45 57.33
CA ALA A 21 47.74 0.21 58.10
C ALA A 21 49.18 -0.27 58.29
N ASN A 22 50.19 0.49 57.87
CA ASN A 22 51.65 0.12 57.97
C ASN A 22 51.95 -1.28 57.37
N SER A 23 51.18 -1.63 56.29
CA SER A 23 51.24 -2.91 55.61
C SER A 23 52.55 -3.07 54.83
N PRO A 24 53.04 -4.30 54.56
CA PRO A 24 54.21 -4.56 53.73
C PRO A 24 54.16 -3.98 52.34
N ILE A 25 52.97 -3.56 51.91
CA ILE A 25 52.65 -2.90 50.58
C ILE A 25 52.87 -1.36 50.67
N ASN A 26 53.21 -0.81 51.85
CA ASN A 26 53.32 0.64 52.04
C ASN A 26 54.28 1.34 51.04
N PRO A 27 55.50 0.79 50.67
CA PRO A 27 56.36 1.44 49.68
C PRO A 27 55.71 1.62 48.31
N TYR A 28 54.75 0.77 47.94
CA TYR A 28 54.06 0.83 46.67
C TYR A 28 52.72 1.60 46.75
N SER A 29 52.32 2.08 47.91
CA SER A 29 51.02 2.75 48.12
C SER A 29 50.81 3.98 47.21
N GLY A 30 51.90 4.69 46.88
CA GLY A 30 51.87 5.83 45.94
C GLY A 30 51.51 5.39 44.53
N ILE A 31 52.19 4.33 44.07
CA ILE A 31 51.93 3.78 42.69
C ILE A 31 50.51 3.22 42.58
N ILE A 32 50.06 2.46 43.61
CA ILE A 32 48.70 1.89 43.63
C ILE A 32 47.63 2.98 43.56
N LYS A 33 47.79 4.09 44.27
CA LYS A 33 46.88 5.23 44.22
C LYS A 33 46.86 5.90 42.86
N THR A 34 48.02 6.17 42.26
CA THR A 34 48.11 6.78 40.95
C THR A 34 47.50 5.89 39.87
N VAL A 35 47.76 4.58 39.91
CA VAL A 35 47.13 3.61 39.00
C VAL A 35 45.61 3.57 39.18
N GLY A 36 45.10 3.57 40.42
CA GLY A 36 43.67 3.61 40.71
C GLY A 36 42.99 4.87 40.15
N ILE A 37 43.63 6.04 40.32
CA ILE A 37 43.12 7.30 39.77
C ILE A 37 43.09 7.28 38.21
N VAL A 38 44.18 6.82 37.61
CA VAL A 38 44.26 6.73 36.11
C VAL A 38 43.18 5.81 35.56
N ILE A 39 43.00 4.64 36.20
CA ILE A 39 41.93 3.70 35.77
C ILE A 39 40.53 4.34 35.94
N ALA A 40 40.29 5.04 37.06
CA ALA A 40 39.02 5.73 37.28
C ALA A 40 38.76 6.84 36.26
N ILE A 41 39.77 7.64 35.90
CA ILE A 41 39.69 8.69 34.89
C ILE A 41 39.43 8.09 33.50
N VAL A 42 40.19 7.06 33.11
CA VAL A 42 40.01 6.36 31.84
C VAL A 42 38.62 5.73 31.77
N GLY A 43 38.17 5.11 32.85
CA GLY A 43 36.81 4.56 32.96
C GLY A 43 35.72 5.64 32.82
N ALA A 44 35.91 6.80 33.46
CA ALA A 44 34.98 7.91 33.37
C ALA A 44 34.92 8.51 31.95
N LEU A 45 36.09 8.74 31.32
CA LEU A 45 36.16 9.22 29.94
C LEU A 45 35.52 8.23 28.96
N SER A 46 35.81 6.94 29.12
CA SER A 46 35.21 5.89 28.28
C SER A 46 33.69 5.76 28.46
N ALA A 47 33.18 5.98 29.69
CA ALA A 47 31.73 5.97 29.96
C ALA A 47 31.02 7.23 29.52
N SER A 48 31.75 8.33 29.29
CA SER A 48 31.21 9.60 28.82
C SER A 48 30.99 9.65 27.31
N ILE A 49 31.54 8.72 26.55
CA ILE A 49 31.43 8.69 25.09
C ILE A 49 30.33 7.72 24.69
N VAL A 50 29.27 8.23 24.04
CA VAL A 50 28.19 7.41 23.51
C VAL A 50 28.06 7.67 22.03
N GLN A 51 28.00 6.60 21.26
CA GLN A 51 27.76 6.63 19.83
C GLN A 51 26.27 6.35 19.56
N ILE A 52 25.61 7.24 18.81
CA ILE A 52 24.24 7.07 18.33
C ILE A 52 24.30 6.75 16.84
N ASN A 53 23.59 5.70 16.44
CA ASN A 53 23.59 5.26 15.05
C ASN A 53 22.86 6.24 14.14
N PRO A 54 23.17 6.27 12.82
CA PRO A 54 22.41 7.02 11.85
C PRO A 54 20.93 6.58 11.82
N GLY A 55 20.01 7.55 11.86
CA GLY A 55 18.58 7.28 11.90
C GLY A 55 18.03 7.02 13.31
N GLU A 56 18.87 7.12 14.34
CA GLU A 56 18.46 7.05 15.74
C GLU A 56 18.73 8.38 16.45
N ILE A 57 18.03 8.59 17.53
CA ILE A 57 18.32 9.64 18.52
C ILE A 57 18.39 9.04 19.90
N GLY A 58 19.24 9.62 20.75
CA GLY A 58 19.37 9.22 22.15
C GLY A 58 18.58 10.17 23.07
N VAL A 59 17.76 9.61 23.93
CA VAL A 59 17.09 10.35 25.02
C VAL A 59 17.81 10.02 26.33
N GLN A 60 18.24 11.07 27.02
CA GLN A 60 18.99 10.96 28.26
C GLN A 60 18.07 10.74 29.46
N LYS A 61 18.43 9.77 30.32
CA LYS A 61 17.75 9.48 31.58
C LYS A 61 18.76 9.46 32.72
N LEU A 62 18.63 10.38 33.67
CA LEU A 62 19.48 10.45 34.88
C LEU A 62 18.66 10.03 36.10
N PHE A 63 18.99 8.90 36.71
CA PHE A 63 18.29 8.34 37.87
C PHE A 63 16.76 8.30 37.74
N GLY A 64 16.28 7.94 36.55
CA GLY A 64 14.84 7.87 36.24
C GLY A 64 14.24 9.17 35.72
N LYS A 65 14.92 10.31 35.87
CA LYS A 65 14.44 11.58 35.30
C LYS A 65 14.86 11.69 33.84
N VAL A 66 13.88 11.87 32.96
CA VAL A 66 14.12 12.10 31.51
C VAL A 66 14.56 13.55 31.29
N ASN A 67 15.61 13.75 30.50
CA ASN A 67 16.06 15.08 30.09
C ASN A 67 15.46 15.39 28.72
N ASN A 68 15.02 16.62 28.52
CA ASN A 68 14.45 17.08 27.24
C ASN A 68 15.49 17.27 26.13
N THR A 69 16.78 17.23 26.46
CA THR A 69 17.86 17.33 25.48
C THR A 69 18.03 15.98 24.77
N ILE A 70 17.93 16.00 23.45
CA ILE A 70 18.16 14.83 22.59
C ILE A 70 19.62 14.77 22.13
N LEU A 71 20.17 13.58 22.02
CA LEU A 71 21.45 13.30 21.38
C LEU A 71 21.23 12.96 19.91
N VAL A 72 21.92 13.65 19.04
CA VAL A 72 21.87 13.38 17.60
C VAL A 72 22.82 12.26 17.21
N SER A 73 22.63 11.71 16.01
CA SER A 73 23.53 10.68 15.46
C SER A 73 24.99 11.13 15.44
N GLY A 74 25.90 10.20 15.75
CA GLY A 74 27.33 10.43 15.84
C GLY A 74 27.88 10.23 17.26
N LEU A 75 29.07 10.74 17.52
CA LEU A 75 29.70 10.68 18.83
C LEU A 75 29.21 11.83 19.71
N ASN A 76 28.70 11.46 20.88
CA ASN A 76 28.19 12.42 21.87
C ASN A 76 29.00 12.23 23.19
N VAL A 77 29.29 13.34 23.84
CA VAL A 77 29.90 13.35 25.17
C VAL A 77 28.82 13.65 26.20
N ILE A 78 28.61 12.73 27.11
CA ILE A 78 27.56 12.80 28.14
C ILE A 78 28.15 12.59 29.54
N ASN A 79 27.36 12.86 30.57
CA ASN A 79 27.68 12.51 31.93
C ASN A 79 27.66 10.95 32.06
N PRO A 80 28.72 10.30 32.58
CA PRO A 80 28.82 8.84 32.70
C PRO A 80 27.74 8.17 33.56
N LEU A 81 26.96 8.97 34.32
CA LEU A 81 25.84 8.48 35.13
C LEU A 81 24.50 8.51 34.42
N VAL A 82 24.46 8.97 33.17
CA VAL A 82 23.26 9.06 32.36
C VAL A 82 23.07 7.78 31.55
N ASP A 83 21.89 7.20 31.64
CA ASP A 83 21.43 6.17 30.71
C ASP A 83 20.90 6.82 29.44
N VAL A 84 21.19 6.24 28.28
CA VAL A 84 20.69 6.68 26.99
C VAL A 84 19.73 5.64 26.43
N VAL A 85 18.53 6.07 26.11
CA VAL A 85 17.51 5.25 25.42
C VAL A 85 17.44 5.70 23.98
N ASN A 86 17.73 4.78 23.06
CA ASN A 86 17.70 5.06 21.63
C ASN A 86 16.29 4.91 21.09
N PHE A 87 15.89 5.87 20.24
CA PHE A 87 14.67 5.83 19.44
C PHE A 87 15.00 5.87 17.97
N ASP A 88 14.41 4.98 17.19
CA ASP A 88 14.47 5.01 15.73
C ASP A 88 13.53 6.10 15.21
N ILE A 89 14.07 7.07 14.46
CA ILE A 89 13.33 8.18 13.85
C ILE A 89 13.06 7.97 12.36
N ARG A 90 13.47 6.82 11.82
CA ARG A 90 13.15 6.42 10.45
C ARG A 90 11.67 6.07 10.36
N THR A 91 11.17 6.01 9.14
CA THR A 91 9.83 5.49 8.88
C THR A 91 9.71 4.05 9.38
N GLN A 92 8.77 3.82 10.26
CA GLN A 92 8.41 2.52 10.79
C GLN A 92 7.07 2.11 10.23
N ASN A 93 6.86 0.82 10.07
CA ASN A 93 5.57 0.27 9.70
C ASN A 93 4.96 -0.50 10.87
N TYR A 94 3.64 -0.55 10.89
CA TYR A 94 2.88 -1.46 11.71
C TYR A 94 1.75 -2.05 10.87
N THR A 95 1.80 -3.38 10.68
CA THR A 95 0.82 -4.10 9.86
C THR A 95 -0.10 -4.92 10.75
N MET A 96 -1.40 -4.70 10.59
CA MET A 96 -2.48 -5.46 11.20
C MET A 96 -3.14 -6.30 10.10
N SER A 97 -2.90 -7.59 10.09
CA SER A 97 -3.41 -8.53 9.08
C SER A 97 -3.97 -9.79 9.73
N GLY A 98 -4.97 -10.38 9.10
CA GLY A 98 -5.46 -11.72 9.44
C GLY A 98 -4.71 -12.86 8.78
N VAL A 99 -3.81 -12.53 7.85
CA VAL A 99 -2.98 -13.52 7.16
C VAL A 99 -1.77 -13.84 8.03
N GLN A 100 -1.51 -15.13 8.21
CA GLN A 100 -0.38 -15.63 8.99
C GLN A 100 0.92 -15.16 8.33
N ASP A 101 1.87 -14.66 9.15
CA ASP A 101 3.18 -14.15 8.74
C ASP A 101 3.21 -12.82 7.94
N GLU A 102 2.07 -12.14 7.76
CA GLU A 102 2.03 -10.80 7.15
C GLU A 102 1.97 -9.65 8.17
N GLY A 103 1.55 -9.92 9.39
CA GLY A 103 1.39 -8.92 10.46
C GLY A 103 2.59 -8.82 11.40
N ASP A 104 2.68 -7.70 12.14
CA ASP A 104 3.69 -7.53 13.20
C ASP A 104 3.47 -8.46 14.41
N LYS A 105 2.28 -9.04 14.52
CA LYS A 105 1.95 -10.08 15.50
C LYS A 105 1.69 -11.40 14.80
N SER A 106 2.25 -12.46 15.34
CA SER A 106 1.89 -13.83 14.94
C SER A 106 0.43 -14.11 15.30
N GLY A 107 -0.34 -14.53 14.31
CA GLY A 107 -1.77 -14.84 14.43
C GLY A 107 -2.68 -13.76 13.82
N ASP A 108 -3.98 -13.90 14.02
CA ASP A 108 -4.99 -12.99 13.48
C ASP A 108 -4.99 -11.66 14.23
N ASP A 109 -4.42 -10.63 13.63
CA ASP A 109 -4.46 -9.24 14.11
C ASP A 109 -5.31 -8.32 13.21
N ALA A 110 -6.08 -8.88 12.27
CA ALA A 110 -7.01 -8.13 11.44
C ALA A 110 -8.01 -7.33 12.27
N ILE A 111 -8.49 -6.25 11.69
CA ILE A 111 -9.45 -5.37 12.36
C ILE A 111 -10.85 -5.77 11.92
N ARG A 112 -11.63 -6.32 12.86
CA ARG A 112 -13.06 -6.62 12.65
C ARG A 112 -13.88 -5.41 13.03
N VAL A 113 -14.70 -4.94 12.10
CA VAL A 113 -15.57 -3.77 12.24
C VAL A 113 -16.99 -4.10 11.80
N LEU A 114 -17.95 -3.36 12.35
CA LEU A 114 -19.32 -3.38 11.85
C LEU A 114 -19.50 -2.19 10.89
N SER A 115 -20.04 -2.47 9.72
CA SER A 115 -20.45 -1.47 8.74
C SER A 115 -21.80 -0.83 9.11
N ALA A 116 -22.21 0.21 8.38
CA ALA A 116 -23.48 0.91 8.60
C ALA A 116 -24.70 -0.01 8.44
N ASP A 117 -24.61 -1.00 7.55
CA ASP A 117 -25.62 -2.03 7.29
C ASP A 117 -25.54 -3.23 8.27
N GLY A 118 -24.71 -3.14 9.32
CA GLY A 118 -24.62 -4.16 10.38
C GLY A 118 -23.84 -5.42 9.99
N LEU A 119 -23.11 -5.40 8.91
CA LEU A 119 -22.27 -6.52 8.47
C LEU A 119 -20.89 -6.46 9.08
N GLU A 120 -20.35 -7.61 9.50
CA GLU A 120 -18.96 -7.70 9.94
C GLU A 120 -18.02 -7.67 8.74
N VAL A 121 -17.11 -6.68 8.73
CA VAL A 121 -16.08 -6.51 7.71
C VAL A 121 -14.72 -6.67 8.36
N ILE A 122 -13.83 -7.43 7.71
CA ILE A 122 -12.44 -7.62 8.15
C ILE A 122 -11.56 -6.71 7.30
N ILE A 123 -10.75 -5.88 7.98
CA ILE A 123 -9.88 -4.90 7.33
C ILE A 123 -8.43 -5.17 7.73
N ASP A 124 -7.58 -5.38 6.72
CA ASP A 124 -6.14 -5.42 6.88
C ASP A 124 -5.54 -4.06 6.56
N LEU A 125 -4.67 -3.60 7.45
CA LEU A 125 -4.13 -2.25 7.40
C LEU A 125 -2.63 -2.23 7.69
N THR A 126 -1.90 -1.40 6.95
CA THR A 126 -0.52 -1.02 7.27
C THR A 126 -0.44 0.48 7.52
N VAL A 127 0.19 0.86 8.61
CA VAL A 127 0.42 2.26 9.00
C VAL A 127 1.90 2.54 8.91
N LEU A 128 2.27 3.57 8.15
CA LEU A 128 3.63 4.11 8.09
C LEU A 128 3.69 5.37 8.94
N TYR A 129 4.60 5.38 9.90
CA TYR A 129 4.74 6.49 10.83
C TYR A 129 6.18 6.63 11.28
N LYS A 130 6.49 7.77 11.87
CA LYS A 130 7.78 8.03 12.53
C LYS A 130 7.61 8.86 13.79
N ILE A 131 8.62 8.77 14.66
CA ILE A 131 8.71 9.63 15.85
C ILE A 131 9.16 11.02 15.43
N VAL A 132 8.53 12.05 15.98
CA VAL A 132 9.03 13.42 15.89
C VAL A 132 10.21 13.54 16.87
N PRO A 133 11.46 13.82 16.42
CA PRO A 133 12.64 13.77 17.26
C PRO A 133 12.54 14.59 18.56
N THR A 134 11.97 15.78 18.46
CA THR A 134 11.80 16.71 19.59
C THR A 134 10.81 16.21 20.66
N GLU A 135 9.91 15.29 20.28
CA GLU A 135 8.90 14.71 21.15
C GLU A 135 9.32 13.40 21.82
N ALA A 136 10.46 12.81 21.41
CA ALA A 136 10.93 11.54 21.94
C ALA A 136 11.14 11.54 23.48
N PRO A 137 11.63 12.61 24.12
CA PRO A 137 11.70 12.66 25.58
C PRO A 137 10.32 12.55 26.24
N ARG A 138 9.32 13.21 25.69
CA ARG A 138 7.93 13.14 26.18
C ARG A 138 7.36 11.73 25.98
N ILE A 139 7.59 11.12 24.82
CA ILE A 139 7.15 9.75 24.54
C ILE A 139 7.78 8.80 25.57
N LEU A 140 9.08 8.92 25.84
CA LEU A 140 9.76 8.09 26.85
C LEU A 140 9.15 8.27 28.25
N GLN A 141 8.81 9.50 28.62
CA GLN A 141 8.28 9.83 29.93
C GLN A 141 6.83 9.38 30.15
N GLU A 142 5.96 9.57 29.15
CA GLU A 142 4.53 9.33 29.27
C GLU A 142 4.13 7.91 28.85
N ILE A 143 4.83 7.32 27.90
CA ILE A 143 4.43 6.09 27.22
C ILE A 143 5.47 4.99 27.40
N GLY A 144 6.75 5.36 27.35
CA GLY A 144 7.87 4.42 27.36
C GLY A 144 8.33 4.04 25.94
N THR A 145 9.08 2.93 25.87
CA THR A 145 9.66 2.45 24.59
C THR A 145 8.68 1.63 23.75
N ASP A 146 7.62 1.09 24.37
CA ASP A 146 6.61 0.27 23.66
C ASP A 146 5.42 1.10 23.14
N TYR A 147 5.68 2.28 22.59
CA TYR A 147 4.66 3.16 22.00
C TYR A 147 3.89 2.50 20.84
N ARG A 148 4.50 1.52 20.16
CA ARG A 148 3.88 0.75 19.08
C ARG A 148 2.63 0.00 19.57
N ASN A 149 2.76 -0.78 20.63
CA ASN A 149 1.65 -1.56 21.18
C ASN A 149 0.71 -0.72 22.06
N THR A 150 1.24 0.33 22.71
CA THR A 150 0.49 1.15 23.65
C THR A 150 -0.30 2.25 22.95
N ILE A 151 0.19 2.81 21.85
CA ILE A 151 -0.39 3.97 21.17
C ILE A 151 -0.82 3.63 19.73
N VAL A 152 0.13 3.20 18.89
CA VAL A 152 -0.12 3.04 17.45
C VAL A 152 -1.25 2.05 17.20
N ARG A 153 -1.12 0.86 17.73
CA ARG A 153 -2.09 -0.22 17.54
C ARG A 153 -3.50 0.12 18.06
N PRO A 154 -3.69 0.57 19.32
CA PRO A 154 -5.01 0.88 19.85
C PRO A 154 -5.69 2.04 19.13
N ILE A 155 -4.96 3.12 18.82
CA ILE A 155 -5.52 4.26 18.10
C ILE A 155 -6.01 3.83 16.72
N CYS A 156 -5.19 3.14 15.94
CA CYS A 156 -5.57 2.67 14.62
C CYS A 156 -6.83 1.80 14.67
N ARG A 157 -6.86 0.80 15.56
CA ARG A 157 -8.02 -0.09 15.71
C ARG A 157 -9.29 0.65 16.10
N THR A 158 -9.19 1.62 17.01
CA THR A 158 -10.34 2.41 17.45
C THR A 158 -10.84 3.33 16.34
N LYS A 159 -9.94 4.10 15.72
CA LYS A 159 -10.34 5.05 14.66
C LYS A 159 -10.92 4.36 13.43
N ILE A 160 -10.41 3.20 13.06
CA ILE A 160 -10.97 2.42 11.96
C ILE A 160 -12.38 1.95 12.31
N ARG A 161 -12.58 1.41 13.52
CA ARG A 161 -13.90 0.97 13.99
C ARG A 161 -14.90 2.12 14.04
N ASP A 162 -14.49 3.27 14.60
CA ASP A 162 -15.34 4.45 14.72
C ASP A 162 -15.77 5.03 13.37
N ASN A 163 -14.90 4.90 12.34
CA ASN A 163 -15.20 5.42 11.01
C ASN A 163 -15.93 4.41 10.12
N ALA A 164 -15.80 3.12 10.36
CA ALA A 164 -16.44 2.08 9.54
C ALA A 164 -17.97 2.12 9.61
N VAL A 165 -18.53 2.51 10.75
CA VAL A 165 -19.99 2.60 10.99
C VAL A 165 -20.72 3.63 10.12
N TYR A 166 -19.98 4.49 9.40
CA TYR A 166 -20.57 5.47 8.49
C TYR A 166 -20.68 4.97 7.05
N TYR A 167 -20.21 3.76 6.76
CA TYR A 167 -20.13 3.22 5.41
C TYR A 167 -20.74 1.83 5.36
N ASP A 168 -21.52 1.56 4.31
CA ASP A 168 -22.01 0.21 4.00
C ASP A 168 -20.86 -0.71 3.60
N ALA A 169 -20.98 -2.00 3.88
CA ALA A 169 -19.94 -2.99 3.60
C ALA A 169 -19.52 -3.01 2.12
N VAL A 170 -20.51 -2.91 1.20
CA VAL A 170 -20.27 -2.86 -0.24
C VAL A 170 -19.53 -1.58 -0.64
N ALA A 171 -19.87 -0.46 -0.04
CA ALA A 171 -19.22 0.83 -0.31
C ALA A 171 -17.76 0.84 0.16
N LEU A 172 -17.48 0.24 1.32
CA LEU A 172 -16.10 0.05 1.82
C LEU A 172 -15.25 -0.81 0.89
N TYR A 173 -15.86 -1.88 0.35
CA TYR A 173 -15.17 -2.80 -0.55
C TYR A 173 -14.88 -2.19 -1.93
N SER A 174 -15.73 -1.30 -2.45
CA SER A 174 -15.69 -0.82 -3.83
C SER A 174 -15.59 0.70 -3.98
N THR A 175 -16.72 1.40 -3.87
CA THR A 175 -16.87 2.78 -4.36
C THR A 175 -16.34 3.86 -3.42
N LYS A 176 -16.31 3.61 -2.11
CA LYS A 176 -15.92 4.60 -1.09
C LYS A 176 -14.65 4.25 -0.32
N ARG A 177 -13.87 3.31 -0.85
CA ARG A 177 -12.63 2.87 -0.21
C ARG A 177 -11.63 4.02 0.00
N ASP A 178 -11.44 4.86 -1.01
CA ASP A 178 -10.50 5.99 -0.95
C ASP A 178 -10.99 7.08 0.00
N GLU A 179 -12.30 7.37 0.01
CA GLU A 179 -12.92 8.30 0.95
C GLU A 179 -12.74 7.83 2.39
N PHE A 180 -13.00 6.55 2.64
CA PHE A 180 -12.80 5.91 3.95
C PHE A 180 -11.34 5.99 4.39
N GLN A 181 -10.39 5.64 3.51
CA GLN A 181 -8.96 5.74 3.81
C GLN A 181 -8.54 7.18 4.16
N ALA A 182 -8.98 8.17 3.38
CA ALA A 182 -8.68 9.58 3.64
C ALA A 182 -9.26 10.07 4.97
N ARG A 183 -10.47 9.65 5.31
CA ARG A 183 -11.13 9.98 6.58
C ARG A 183 -10.41 9.39 7.78
N ILE A 184 -10.02 8.11 7.70
CA ILE A 184 -9.26 7.44 8.78
C ILE A 184 -7.88 8.10 8.92
N PHE A 185 -7.20 8.35 7.80
CA PHE A 185 -5.90 9.02 7.81
C PHE A 185 -5.97 10.31 8.62
N LYS A 186 -6.91 11.21 8.30
CA LYS A 186 -7.07 12.49 8.99
C LYS A 186 -7.33 12.34 10.49
N THR A 187 -8.14 11.37 10.88
CA THR A 187 -8.47 11.14 12.30
C THR A 187 -7.29 10.55 13.07
N ILE A 188 -6.54 9.61 12.48
CA ILE A 188 -5.34 9.02 13.10
C ILE A 188 -4.20 10.04 13.15
N GLU A 189 -3.99 10.81 12.08
CA GLU A 189 -2.96 11.85 12.00
C GLU A 189 -3.08 12.85 13.17
N SER A 190 -4.30 13.32 13.44
CA SER A 190 -4.56 14.23 14.56
C SER A 190 -4.16 13.63 15.91
N ASP A 191 -4.53 12.37 16.16
CA ASP A 191 -4.21 11.68 17.41
C ASP A 191 -2.71 11.35 17.53
N PHE A 192 -2.06 10.96 16.44
CA PHE A 192 -0.62 10.71 16.41
C PHE A 192 0.17 11.98 16.69
N LYS A 193 -0.20 13.08 16.03
CA LYS A 193 0.45 14.38 16.22
C LYS A 193 0.36 14.86 17.67
N SER A 194 -0.76 14.68 18.33
CA SER A 194 -0.93 15.04 19.75
C SER A 194 0.00 14.25 20.68
N ARG A 195 0.49 13.07 20.23
CA ARG A 195 1.35 12.15 21.00
C ARG A 195 2.79 12.10 20.53
N GLY A 196 3.20 13.03 19.65
CA GLY A 196 4.58 13.13 19.15
C GLY A 196 4.94 12.16 18.05
N LEU A 197 3.94 11.56 17.39
CA LEU A 197 4.11 10.70 16.22
C LEU A 197 3.68 11.45 14.96
N LEU A 198 4.34 11.21 13.85
CA LEU A 198 3.94 11.68 12.53
C LEU A 198 3.42 10.51 11.71
N LEU A 199 2.16 10.55 11.30
CA LEU A 199 1.60 9.61 10.34
C LEU A 199 2.06 10.01 8.94
N GLU A 200 2.77 9.12 8.23
CA GLU A 200 3.23 9.37 6.87
C GLU A 200 2.25 8.81 5.85
N GLN A 201 1.80 7.56 6.06
CA GLN A 201 0.87 6.91 5.15
C GLN A 201 0.01 5.88 5.89
N LEU A 202 -1.19 5.70 5.38
CA LEU A 202 -2.11 4.66 5.84
C LEU A 202 -2.56 3.87 4.63
N LEU A 203 -2.34 2.57 4.65
CA LEU A 203 -2.59 1.67 3.53
C LEU A 203 -3.65 0.66 3.95
N VAL A 204 -4.86 0.81 3.44
CA VAL A 204 -5.89 -0.24 3.53
C VAL A 204 -5.51 -1.33 2.53
N ARG A 205 -5.03 -2.48 3.00
CA ARG A 205 -4.52 -3.58 2.16
C ARG A 205 -5.66 -4.40 1.59
N ASN A 206 -6.46 -4.97 2.47
CA ASN A 206 -7.57 -5.83 2.10
C ASN A 206 -8.82 -5.49 2.91
N ILE A 207 -9.98 -5.64 2.29
CA ILE A 207 -11.29 -5.54 2.93
C ILE A 207 -12.03 -6.83 2.58
N THR A 208 -12.24 -7.68 3.57
CA THR A 208 -12.89 -8.98 3.39
C THR A 208 -14.33 -8.90 3.90
N LEU A 209 -15.25 -9.25 3.03
CA LEU A 209 -16.69 -9.35 3.33
C LEU A 209 -17.06 -10.78 3.72
N PRO A 210 -18.15 -10.99 4.49
CA PRO A 210 -18.72 -12.30 4.70
C PRO A 210 -19.01 -13.02 3.38
N ALA A 211 -18.79 -14.34 3.33
CA ALA A 211 -18.93 -15.11 2.09
C ALA A 211 -20.32 -14.97 1.45
N SER A 212 -21.39 -14.95 2.26
CA SER A 212 -22.77 -14.76 1.79
C SER A 212 -23.00 -13.42 1.08
N VAL A 213 -22.37 -12.35 1.57
CA VAL A 213 -22.47 -11.02 0.97
C VAL A 213 -21.66 -10.94 -0.31
N LYS A 214 -20.46 -11.52 -0.29
CA LYS A 214 -19.58 -11.57 -1.46
C LYS A 214 -20.26 -12.28 -2.64
N THR A 215 -20.87 -13.43 -2.44
CA THR A 215 -21.60 -14.16 -3.50
C THR A 215 -22.79 -13.37 -4.05
N THR A 216 -23.51 -12.66 -3.18
CA THR A 216 -24.63 -11.81 -3.61
C THR A 216 -24.16 -10.62 -4.46
N ILE A 217 -23.06 -9.99 -4.06
CA ILE A 217 -22.44 -8.88 -4.82
C ILE A 217 -21.94 -9.37 -6.18
N GLU A 218 -21.23 -10.50 -6.21
CA GLU A 218 -20.73 -11.10 -7.45
C GLU A 218 -21.90 -11.42 -8.41
N SER A 219 -22.99 -12.00 -7.90
CA SER A 219 -24.19 -12.26 -8.69
C SER A 219 -24.82 -10.99 -9.24
N LYS A 220 -24.89 -9.92 -8.45
CA LYS A 220 -25.41 -8.61 -8.89
C LYS A 220 -24.52 -8.00 -9.98
N ILE A 221 -23.20 -8.01 -9.77
CA ILE A 221 -22.23 -7.48 -10.75
C ILE A 221 -22.34 -8.26 -12.06
N ASN A 222 -22.42 -9.59 -12.01
CA ASN A 222 -22.58 -10.42 -13.20
C ASN A 222 -23.88 -10.09 -13.95
N ALA A 223 -25.01 -9.93 -13.25
CA ALA A 223 -26.26 -9.54 -13.85
C ALA A 223 -26.22 -8.14 -14.50
N GLU A 224 -25.54 -7.18 -13.85
CA GLU A 224 -25.35 -5.84 -14.41
C GLU A 224 -24.44 -5.87 -15.65
N GLN A 225 -23.38 -6.66 -15.64
CA GLN A 225 -22.50 -6.86 -16.80
C GLN A 225 -23.24 -7.52 -17.97
N ASP A 226 -24.05 -8.54 -17.69
CA ASP A 226 -24.86 -9.20 -18.72
C ASP A 226 -25.90 -8.24 -19.32
N ALA A 227 -26.53 -7.40 -18.50
CA ALA A 227 -27.45 -6.36 -19.00
C ALA A 227 -26.72 -5.33 -19.89
N GLN A 228 -25.53 -4.88 -19.48
CA GLN A 228 -24.70 -3.98 -20.29
C GLN A 228 -24.28 -4.64 -21.61
N LYS A 229 -23.83 -5.89 -21.56
CA LYS A 229 -23.48 -6.67 -22.75
C LYS A 229 -24.67 -6.78 -23.71
N MET A 230 -25.86 -7.03 -23.19
CA MET A 230 -27.08 -7.10 -24.02
C MET A 230 -27.38 -5.76 -24.67
N THR A 231 -27.19 -4.62 -24.00
CA THR A 231 -27.40 -3.30 -24.62
C THR A 231 -26.39 -3.05 -25.76
N PHE A 232 -25.15 -3.44 -25.64
CA PHE A 232 -24.16 -3.37 -26.72
C PHE A 232 -24.50 -4.29 -27.89
N VAL A 233 -24.98 -5.52 -27.62
CA VAL A 233 -25.43 -6.44 -28.66
C VAL A 233 -26.62 -5.83 -29.44
N LEU A 234 -27.62 -5.32 -28.74
CA LEU A 234 -28.77 -4.66 -29.38
C LEU A 234 -28.35 -3.43 -30.20
N GLN A 235 -27.40 -2.65 -29.73
CA GLN A 235 -26.87 -1.51 -30.46
C GLN A 235 -26.13 -1.96 -31.72
N LYS A 236 -25.32 -3.00 -31.64
CA LYS A 236 -24.65 -3.60 -32.81
C LYS A 236 -25.63 -4.12 -33.83
N GLU A 237 -26.64 -4.89 -33.42
CA GLU A 237 -27.69 -5.42 -34.30
C GLU A 237 -28.48 -4.29 -35.00
N LYS A 238 -28.83 -3.22 -34.29
CA LYS A 238 -29.45 -2.05 -34.88
C LYS A 238 -28.57 -1.39 -35.94
N GLN A 239 -27.29 -1.21 -35.67
CA GLN A 239 -26.34 -0.65 -36.64
C GLN A 239 -26.17 -1.55 -37.85
N GLU A 240 -26.13 -2.87 -37.63
CA GLU A 240 -26.01 -3.84 -38.74
C GLU A 240 -27.30 -3.90 -39.60
N ALA A 241 -28.46 -3.83 -38.99
CA ALA A 241 -29.72 -3.70 -39.69
C ALA A 241 -29.81 -2.41 -40.53
N GLU A 242 -29.37 -1.28 -39.97
CA GLU A 242 -29.32 0.00 -40.66
C GLU A 242 -28.32 -0.05 -41.83
N ARG A 243 -27.13 -0.61 -41.61
CA ARG A 243 -26.13 -0.82 -42.67
C ARG A 243 -26.74 -1.64 -43.84
N LYS A 244 -27.38 -2.78 -43.54
CA LYS A 244 -28.04 -3.62 -44.55
C LYS A 244 -29.19 -2.86 -45.27
N ARG A 245 -29.93 -2.02 -44.55
CA ARG A 245 -30.97 -1.20 -45.13
C ARG A 245 -30.41 -0.18 -46.14
N VAL A 246 -29.35 0.54 -45.73
CA VAL A 246 -28.67 1.51 -46.59
C VAL A 246 -28.02 0.83 -47.81
N GLU A 247 -27.43 -0.34 -47.63
CA GLU A 247 -26.88 -1.14 -48.73
C GLU A 247 -27.98 -1.58 -49.73
N ALA A 248 -29.09 -2.12 -49.21
CA ALA A 248 -30.22 -2.49 -50.05
C ALA A 248 -30.83 -1.29 -50.81
N GLN A 249 -30.92 -0.12 -50.12
CA GLN A 249 -31.38 1.12 -50.76
C GLN A 249 -30.43 1.55 -51.87
N GLY A 250 -29.11 1.49 -51.61
CA GLY A 250 -28.07 1.80 -52.62
C GLY A 250 -28.14 0.89 -53.83
N ILE A 251 -28.37 -0.41 -53.63
CA ILE A 251 -28.57 -1.37 -54.74
C ILE A 251 -29.86 -1.04 -55.51
N ALA A 252 -30.97 -0.75 -54.84
CA ALA A 252 -32.22 -0.38 -55.47
C ALA A 252 -32.10 0.91 -56.31
N ASP A 253 -31.43 1.95 -55.75
CA ASP A 253 -31.17 3.21 -56.46
C ASP A 253 -30.26 3.00 -57.68
N TYR A 254 -29.21 2.18 -57.52
CA TYR A 254 -28.33 1.78 -58.64
C TYR A 254 -29.13 1.07 -59.74
N GLN A 255 -29.98 0.07 -59.43
CA GLN A 255 -30.81 -0.62 -60.39
C GLN A 255 -31.82 0.33 -61.07
N LYS A 256 -32.39 1.27 -60.33
CA LYS A 256 -33.28 2.28 -60.90
C LYS A 256 -32.58 3.20 -61.90
N ILE A 257 -31.34 3.64 -61.58
CA ILE A 257 -30.54 4.45 -62.51
C ILE A 257 -30.20 3.65 -63.78
N LEU A 258 -29.82 2.37 -63.59
CA LEU A 258 -29.55 1.49 -64.75
C LEU A 258 -30.77 1.28 -65.63
N SER A 259 -31.95 1.05 -65.04
CA SER A 259 -33.19 0.82 -65.79
C SER A 259 -33.69 2.05 -66.53
N THR A 260 -33.36 3.27 -66.06
CA THR A 260 -33.81 4.52 -66.65
C THR A 260 -32.84 5.11 -67.69
N GLY A 261 -31.55 4.77 -67.58
CA GLY A 261 -30.45 5.39 -68.35
C GLY A 261 -29.76 4.48 -69.39
N LEU A 262 -30.01 3.19 -69.37
CA LEU A 262 -29.35 2.26 -70.29
C LEU A 262 -30.22 1.93 -71.54
N SER A 263 -29.64 2.17 -72.71
CA SER A 263 -30.23 1.65 -73.97
C SER A 263 -30.07 0.12 -74.01
N ASP A 264 -30.94 -0.60 -74.78
CA ASP A 264 -30.91 -2.05 -74.94
C ASP A 264 -29.51 -2.57 -75.34
N LYS A 265 -28.68 -1.80 -76.03
CA LYS A 265 -27.29 -2.15 -76.37
C LYS A 265 -26.36 -2.10 -75.17
N GLN A 266 -26.59 -1.23 -74.21
CA GLN A 266 -25.76 -1.06 -73.05
C GLN A 266 -26.08 -2.13 -71.99
N LEU A 267 -27.36 -2.55 -71.90
CA LEU A 267 -27.80 -3.70 -71.08
C LEU A 267 -27.19 -4.99 -71.59
N GLN A 268 -27.11 -5.19 -72.92
CA GLN A 268 -26.44 -6.32 -73.54
C GLN A 268 -24.93 -6.31 -73.25
N TYR A 269 -24.28 -5.15 -73.30
CA TYR A 269 -22.85 -5.01 -72.97
C TYR A 269 -22.54 -5.36 -71.51
N GLU A 270 -23.30 -4.84 -70.55
CA GLU A 270 -23.14 -5.16 -69.11
C GLU A 270 -23.44 -6.63 -68.83
N MET A 271 -24.40 -7.24 -69.49
CA MET A 271 -24.67 -8.68 -69.39
C MET A 271 -23.49 -9.52 -69.90
N ILE A 272 -22.93 -9.15 -71.05
CA ILE A 272 -21.75 -9.84 -71.62
C ILE A 272 -20.53 -9.66 -70.68
N LYS A 273 -20.33 -8.50 -70.13
CA LYS A 273 -19.26 -8.19 -69.19
C LYS A 273 -19.40 -8.99 -67.88
N ALA A 274 -20.60 -9.08 -67.32
CA ALA A 274 -20.89 -9.86 -66.11
C ALA A 274 -20.61 -11.36 -66.31
N ILE A 275 -20.95 -11.89 -67.52
CA ILE A 275 -20.66 -13.24 -67.89
C ILE A 275 -19.14 -13.46 -68.08
N ALA A 276 -18.44 -12.52 -68.72
CA ALA A 276 -16.98 -12.60 -68.95
C ALA A 276 -16.17 -12.50 -67.65
N THR A 277 -16.67 -11.81 -66.64
CA THR A 277 -15.99 -11.68 -65.32
C THR A 277 -16.37 -12.75 -64.30
N SER A 278 -17.34 -13.61 -64.61
CA SER A 278 -17.73 -14.72 -63.75
C SER A 278 -16.81 -15.94 -63.95
N PRO A 279 -15.99 -16.37 -62.97
CA PRO A 279 -14.99 -17.41 -63.16
C PRO A 279 -15.56 -18.82 -63.44
N ASN A 280 -16.86 -19.03 -63.29
CA ASN A 280 -17.53 -20.33 -63.41
C ASN A 280 -18.72 -20.36 -64.43
N ALA A 281 -18.90 -19.32 -65.27
CA ALA A 281 -20.01 -19.32 -66.23
C ALA A 281 -19.59 -19.98 -67.56
N LYS A 282 -20.20 -21.10 -67.89
CA LYS A 282 -20.17 -21.65 -69.24
C LYS A 282 -21.33 -21.09 -70.06
N LEU A 283 -21.04 -20.24 -71.03
CA LEU A 283 -22.04 -19.65 -71.89
C LEU A 283 -22.27 -20.56 -73.11
N ILE A 284 -23.46 -21.08 -73.29
CA ILE A 284 -23.88 -21.74 -74.55
C ILE A 284 -24.80 -20.75 -75.30
N ILE A 285 -24.27 -20.17 -76.39
CA ILE A 285 -25.03 -19.30 -77.27
C ILE A 285 -25.80 -20.17 -78.25
N MET A 286 -27.12 -20.26 -78.11
CA MET A 286 -27.98 -20.86 -79.15
C MET A 286 -28.42 -19.77 -80.10
N ASN A 287 -28.02 -19.87 -81.35
CA ASN A 287 -28.42 -18.93 -82.39
C ASN A 287 -29.85 -19.24 -82.85
N GLY A 288 -30.79 -18.41 -82.43
CA GLY A 288 -32.23 -18.54 -82.82
C GLY A 288 -32.94 -17.23 -82.64
N GLY A 289 -33.18 -16.55 -83.76
CA GLY A 289 -34.24 -15.56 -83.97
C GLY A 289 -34.13 -14.22 -83.20
N LYS A 290 -34.71 -13.19 -83.68
CA LYS A 290 -34.66 -11.76 -83.31
C LYS A 290 -34.99 -11.39 -81.86
N ASN A 291 -35.29 -12.39 -80.97
CA ASN A 291 -35.69 -12.15 -79.58
C ASN A 291 -35.30 -13.32 -78.58
N SER A 292 -34.24 -14.05 -78.81
CA SER A 292 -33.86 -15.12 -77.87
C SER A 292 -32.94 -14.62 -76.74
N THR A 293 -33.38 -14.76 -75.51
CA THR A 293 -32.59 -14.55 -74.30
C THR A 293 -31.58 -15.68 -74.16
N PRO A 294 -30.30 -15.41 -73.85
CA PRO A 294 -29.31 -16.44 -73.64
C PRO A 294 -29.69 -17.24 -72.37
N VAL A 295 -29.67 -18.55 -72.48
CA VAL A 295 -29.87 -19.48 -71.36
C VAL A 295 -28.51 -19.88 -70.83
N ILE A 296 -28.28 -19.61 -69.55
CA ILE A 296 -27.08 -20.05 -68.79
C ILE A 296 -27.41 -21.43 -68.24
N LEU A 297 -26.70 -22.45 -68.68
CA LEU A 297 -26.74 -23.80 -68.11
C LEU A 297 -25.49 -24.02 -67.25
N ASP A 298 -25.73 -24.26 -66.00
CA ASP A 298 -24.65 -24.73 -65.09
C ASP A 298 -24.35 -26.19 -65.41
N ALA A 299 -23.15 -26.47 -65.88
CA ALA A 299 -22.66 -27.84 -66.09
C ALA A 299 -21.77 -28.22 -64.92
N LYS A 300 -22.32 -29.06 -64.04
CA LYS A 300 -21.56 -29.76 -63.00
C LYS A 300 -20.36 -30.46 -63.55
#